data_d777919a7b52feb52a4a690addb81d11
#
_entry.id   d777919a7b52feb52a4a690addb81d11
#
_cell.length_a   1.000
_cell.length_b   1.000
_cell.length_c   1.000
_cell.angle_alpha   90.00
_cell.angle_beta   90.00
_cell.angle_gamma   90.00
#
_symmetry.space_group_name_H-M   'P 1'
#
loop_
_entity.id
_entity.type
_entity.pdbx_description
1 polymer ?
#
loop_
_entity_poly.entity_id
_entity_poly.type
_entity_poly.pdbx_seq_one_letter_code
_entity_poly.pdbx_strand_id
1 'polypeptide(L)'
;MRILALDSSGLVASVAVVEDGAVDDQVIAEYTVNYKKTHSQTLLPMLDEIVKMTELDLHTVDAIAVAGGPGSFTGLRIGSATAKGLGLALEKPLIHIPTLEGLAYNLCGIADVVCPIMDARRGQVYAGIYEFDGQKLHILEDQMAVPIEELGEKLKKYLKEGRRVTFLGDGVPVHKTKIKEELLPGEAVTFAPANMNRQRAASVGTLGMQYYKEGKIETAMEHEPDYLRVSQAERERKERLGNV
;
A
#
# COMPACT_ATOMS: atom_id res chain seq x y z
N MET A 1 -10.75 19.00 -5.06
CA MET A 1 -10.18 18.31 -3.86
C MET A 1 -8.75 17.92 -4.19
N ARG A 2 -7.81 18.17 -3.28
CA ARG A 2 -6.39 17.87 -3.47
C ARG A 2 -5.88 17.04 -2.29
N ILE A 3 -5.30 15.88 -2.57
CA ILE A 3 -4.78 14.95 -1.56
C ILE A 3 -3.26 14.87 -1.68
N LEU A 4 -2.58 15.08 -0.57
CA LEU A 4 -1.16 14.73 -0.41
C LEU A 4 -1.08 13.28 0.06
N ALA A 5 -0.31 12.44 -0.63
CA ALA A 5 -0.22 11.02 -0.33
C ALA A 5 1.21 10.58 0.00
N LEU A 6 1.34 9.66 0.95
CA LEU A 6 2.61 9.12 1.45
C LEU A 6 2.55 7.60 1.49
N ASP A 7 3.61 6.94 1.00
CA ASP A 7 3.82 5.50 1.23
C ASP A 7 5.28 5.23 1.61
N SER A 8 5.46 4.61 2.74
CA SER A 8 6.74 4.11 3.27
C SER A 8 6.59 2.71 3.87
N SER A 9 5.51 2.03 3.51
CA SER A 9 5.14 0.72 4.05
C SER A 9 6.07 -0.43 3.66
N GLY A 10 6.82 -0.28 2.55
CA GLY A 10 7.74 -1.28 2.01
C GLY A 10 9.18 -0.78 1.87
N LEU A 11 9.89 -1.29 0.86
CA LEU A 11 11.24 -0.83 0.50
C LEU A 11 11.21 0.50 -0.27
N VAL A 12 10.10 0.79 -0.90
CA VAL A 12 9.87 2.00 -1.68
C VAL A 12 9.44 3.13 -0.76
N ALA A 13 10.01 4.32 -0.98
CA ALA A 13 9.47 5.57 -0.47
C ALA A 13 8.75 6.29 -1.61
N SER A 14 7.55 6.75 -1.38
CA SER A 14 6.76 7.45 -2.39
C SER A 14 5.97 8.60 -1.77
N VAL A 15 5.91 9.72 -2.47
CA VAL A 15 5.11 10.91 -2.15
C VAL A 15 4.41 11.34 -3.42
N ALA A 16 3.13 11.73 -3.33
CA ALA A 16 2.39 12.23 -4.47
C ALA A 16 1.40 13.33 -4.08
N VAL A 17 1.03 14.13 -5.06
CA VAL A 17 -0.11 15.05 -5.00
C VAL A 17 -1.08 14.65 -6.09
N VAL A 18 -2.31 14.37 -5.69
CA VAL A 18 -3.41 14.05 -6.60
C VAL A 18 -4.53 15.07 -6.43
N GLU A 19 -5.23 15.36 -7.51
CA GLU A 19 -6.31 16.36 -7.52
C GLU A 19 -7.48 15.85 -8.35
N ASP A 20 -8.73 16.03 -7.85
CA ASP A 20 -9.89 15.82 -8.67
C ASP A 20 -10.09 17.01 -9.60
N GLY A 21 -10.03 16.73 -10.89
CA GLY A 21 -10.27 17.72 -11.92
C GLY A 21 -11.76 17.80 -12.29
N ALA A 22 -12.13 18.84 -13.03
CA ALA A 22 -13.50 19.01 -13.53
C ALA A 22 -13.93 17.92 -14.52
N VAL A 23 -12.96 17.25 -15.16
CA VAL A 23 -13.21 16.20 -16.17
C VAL A 23 -12.61 14.87 -15.70
N ASP A 24 -11.35 14.88 -15.25
CA ASP A 24 -10.61 13.70 -14.82
C ASP A 24 -9.76 14.00 -13.57
N ASP A 25 -9.60 13.00 -12.72
CA ASP A 25 -8.64 13.04 -11.62
C ASP A 25 -7.20 13.07 -12.17
N GLN A 26 -6.32 13.83 -11.55
CA GLN A 26 -4.95 14.05 -12.02
C GLN A 26 -3.92 13.72 -10.95
N VAL A 27 -2.84 13.09 -11.36
CA VAL A 27 -1.60 13.03 -10.57
C VAL A 27 -0.78 14.26 -10.93
N ILE A 28 -0.75 15.26 -10.05
CA ILE A 28 -0.01 16.51 -10.27
C ILE A 28 1.49 16.24 -10.24
N ALA A 29 1.93 15.45 -9.25
CA ALA A 29 3.31 15.00 -9.12
C ALA A 29 3.39 13.72 -8.33
N GLU A 30 4.36 12.88 -8.66
CA GLU A 30 4.75 11.72 -7.87
C GLU A 30 6.27 11.61 -7.84
N TYR A 31 6.83 11.42 -6.65
CA TYR A 31 8.22 11.11 -6.46
C TYR A 31 8.34 9.75 -5.78
N THR A 32 8.85 8.76 -6.50
CA THR A 32 8.99 7.38 -6.03
C THR A 32 10.44 6.94 -6.12
N VAL A 33 10.98 6.43 -5.00
CA VAL A 33 12.35 5.95 -4.91
C VAL A 33 12.39 4.53 -4.37
N ASN A 34 12.88 3.60 -5.19
CA ASN A 34 13.17 2.23 -4.78
C ASN A 34 14.68 2.06 -4.60
N TYR A 35 15.20 2.56 -3.49
CA TYR A 35 16.63 2.54 -3.18
C TYR A 35 16.89 2.34 -1.70
N LYS A 36 18.05 1.78 -1.35
CA LYS A 36 18.45 1.46 0.05
C LYS A 36 18.79 2.72 0.85
N LYS A 37 17.81 3.59 1.07
CA LYS A 37 17.90 4.70 2.02
C LYS A 37 16.79 4.59 3.05
N THR A 38 17.01 5.13 4.24
CA THR A 38 15.98 5.15 5.27
C THR A 38 14.89 6.16 4.90
N HIS A 39 13.63 5.80 5.07
CA HIS A 39 12.50 6.66 4.74
C HIS A 39 12.50 7.98 5.51
N SER A 40 13.06 8.01 6.73
CA SER A 40 13.26 9.25 7.51
C SER A 40 14.18 10.27 6.83
N GLN A 41 15.05 9.82 5.92
CA GLN A 41 15.94 10.69 5.15
C GLN A 41 15.37 11.07 3.78
N THR A 42 14.29 10.45 3.35
CA THR A 42 13.80 10.58 1.97
C THR A 42 12.42 11.21 1.87
N LEU A 43 11.45 10.88 2.73
CA LEU A 43 10.07 11.32 2.58
C LEU A 43 9.91 12.85 2.56
N LEU A 44 10.41 13.54 3.57
CA LEU A 44 10.30 15.01 3.62
C LEU A 44 11.09 15.72 2.50
N PRO A 45 12.33 15.33 2.17
CA PRO A 45 13.01 15.88 0.98
C PRO A 45 12.25 15.63 -0.34
N MET A 46 11.61 14.49 -0.52
CA MET A 46 10.79 14.20 -1.71
C MET A 46 9.56 15.10 -1.76
N LEU A 47 8.91 15.32 -0.62
CA LEU A 47 7.80 16.28 -0.51
C LEU A 47 8.26 17.71 -0.81
N ASP A 48 9.36 18.15 -0.23
CA ASP A 48 9.92 19.49 -0.47
C ASP A 48 10.22 19.70 -1.96
N GLU A 49 10.73 18.68 -2.64
CA GLU A 49 10.99 18.75 -4.09
C GLU A 49 9.69 18.87 -4.90
N ILE A 50 8.65 18.09 -4.56
CA ILE A 50 7.33 18.21 -5.19
C ILE A 50 6.77 19.62 -4.99
N VAL A 51 6.79 20.14 -3.76
CA VAL A 51 6.30 21.48 -3.42
C VAL A 51 7.00 22.55 -4.26
N LYS A 52 8.33 22.47 -4.38
CA LYS A 52 9.11 23.42 -5.18
C LYS A 52 8.82 23.33 -6.67
N MET A 53 8.77 22.12 -7.22
CA MET A 53 8.57 21.90 -8.66
C MET A 53 7.16 22.25 -9.13
N THR A 54 6.17 22.13 -8.26
CA THR A 54 4.77 22.40 -8.59
C THR A 54 4.26 23.73 -8.04
N GLU A 55 5.11 24.49 -7.34
CA GLU A 55 4.74 25.73 -6.64
C GLU A 55 3.52 25.53 -5.72
N LEU A 56 3.42 24.34 -5.11
CA LEU A 56 2.27 23.92 -4.31
C LEU A 56 2.21 24.72 -2.99
N ASP A 57 1.11 25.43 -2.80
CA ASP A 57 0.74 25.89 -1.45
C ASP A 57 0.11 24.70 -0.67
N LEU A 58 0.82 24.22 0.34
CA LEU A 58 0.36 23.10 1.18
C LEU A 58 -0.96 23.37 1.91
N HIS A 59 -1.31 24.64 2.16
CA HIS A 59 -2.61 24.99 2.76
C HIS A 59 -3.80 24.68 1.82
N THR A 60 -3.56 24.52 0.52
CA THR A 60 -4.59 24.14 -0.47
C THR A 60 -4.86 22.64 -0.51
N VAL A 61 -4.11 21.81 0.22
CA VAL A 61 -4.36 20.39 0.39
C VAL A 61 -5.58 20.19 1.29
N ASP A 62 -6.49 19.30 0.91
CA ASP A 62 -7.72 19.02 1.68
C ASP A 62 -7.52 17.93 2.73
N ALA A 63 -6.68 16.93 2.44
CA ALA A 63 -6.35 15.83 3.36
C ALA A 63 -5.00 15.19 3.02
N ILE A 64 -4.49 14.38 3.96
CA ILE A 64 -3.23 13.65 3.79
C ILE A 64 -3.53 12.15 3.86
N ALA A 65 -3.35 11.44 2.74
CA ALA A 65 -3.47 10.00 2.68
C ALA A 65 -2.14 9.33 3.02
N VAL A 66 -2.19 8.28 3.83
CA VAL A 66 -0.99 7.53 4.22
C VAL A 66 -1.25 6.03 4.18
N ALA A 67 -0.30 5.27 3.61
CA ALA A 67 -0.32 3.82 3.68
C ALA A 67 -0.15 3.38 5.15
N GLY A 68 -1.23 2.89 5.74
CA GLY A 68 -1.35 2.64 7.18
C GLY A 68 -0.94 1.24 7.64
N GLY A 69 -0.69 0.32 6.73
CA GLY A 69 -0.32 -1.07 7.03
C GLY A 69 -1.18 -2.10 6.28
N PRO A 70 -0.72 -3.35 6.27
CA PRO A 70 0.51 -3.89 6.84
C PRO A 70 1.79 -3.48 6.11
N GLY A 71 2.95 -3.71 6.73
CA GLY A 71 4.24 -3.42 6.10
C GLY A 71 5.43 -3.43 7.03
N SER A 72 6.48 -2.74 6.63
CA SER A 72 7.68 -2.51 7.44
C SER A 72 7.33 -1.72 8.70
N PHE A 73 7.55 -2.32 9.87
CA PHE A 73 7.28 -1.68 11.17
C PHE A 73 7.91 -0.29 11.32
N THR A 74 9.18 -0.14 10.92
CA THR A 74 9.86 1.15 10.93
C THR A 74 9.30 2.10 9.87
N GLY A 75 9.04 1.58 8.67
CA GLY A 75 8.49 2.36 7.57
C GLY A 75 7.13 2.95 7.92
N LEU A 76 6.20 2.13 8.41
CA LEU A 76 4.87 2.57 8.82
C LEU A 76 4.92 3.66 9.89
N ARG A 77 5.80 3.54 10.87
CA ARG A 77 5.98 4.58 11.90
C ARG A 77 6.50 5.89 11.33
N ILE A 78 7.44 5.82 10.40
CA ILE A 78 7.97 7.03 9.74
C ILE A 78 6.87 7.72 8.93
N GLY A 79 6.13 6.96 8.10
CA GLY A 79 5.02 7.49 7.32
C GLY A 79 3.92 8.10 8.20
N SER A 80 3.48 7.36 9.19
CA SER A 80 2.48 7.81 10.17
C SER A 80 2.91 9.08 10.90
N ALA A 81 4.14 9.11 11.43
CA ALA A 81 4.66 10.30 12.12
C ALA A 81 4.76 11.52 11.19
N THR A 82 5.17 11.30 9.94
CA THR A 82 5.23 12.37 8.92
C THR A 82 3.82 12.89 8.60
N ALA A 83 2.85 11.98 8.35
CA ALA A 83 1.47 12.36 8.06
C ALA A 83 0.83 13.09 9.24
N LYS A 84 1.03 12.61 10.48
CA LYS A 84 0.54 13.27 11.71
C LYS A 84 1.13 14.67 11.87
N GLY A 85 2.44 14.82 11.67
CA GLY A 85 3.10 16.10 11.75
C GLY A 85 2.55 17.11 10.73
N LEU A 86 2.36 16.68 9.50
CA LEU A 86 1.76 17.49 8.44
C LEU A 86 0.29 17.82 8.73
N GLY A 87 -0.49 16.82 9.15
CA GLY A 87 -1.91 16.99 9.51
C GLY A 87 -2.12 18.01 10.62
N LEU A 88 -1.27 17.97 11.64
CA LEU A 88 -1.30 18.96 12.74
C LEU A 88 -0.87 20.35 12.28
N ALA A 89 0.23 20.44 11.50
CA ALA A 89 0.76 21.72 11.06
C ALA A 89 -0.15 22.45 10.05
N LEU A 90 -0.87 21.69 9.23
CA LEU A 90 -1.76 22.22 8.19
C LEU A 90 -3.24 22.23 8.63
N GLU A 91 -3.57 21.71 9.80
CA GLU A 91 -4.94 21.53 10.29
C GLU A 91 -5.81 20.71 9.33
N LYS A 92 -5.24 19.61 8.78
CA LYS A 92 -5.91 18.75 7.80
C LYS A 92 -6.14 17.35 8.35
N PRO A 93 -7.26 16.71 7.96
CA PRO A 93 -7.53 15.32 8.33
C PRO A 93 -6.55 14.37 7.63
N LEU A 94 -6.40 13.19 8.22
CA LEU A 94 -5.68 12.08 7.62
C LEU A 94 -6.66 11.08 7.00
N ILE A 95 -6.16 10.33 6.03
CA ILE A 95 -6.87 9.22 5.41
C ILE A 95 -5.97 7.98 5.55
N HIS A 96 -6.42 7.03 6.36
CA HIS A 96 -5.76 5.75 6.51
C HIS A 96 -6.06 4.88 5.28
N ILE A 97 -5.05 4.52 4.51
CA ILE A 97 -5.18 3.62 3.37
C ILE A 97 -4.54 2.28 3.72
N PRO A 98 -5.33 1.17 3.75
CA PRO A 98 -4.75 -0.16 3.89
C PRO A 98 -3.71 -0.41 2.81
N THR A 99 -2.49 -0.80 3.20
CA THR A 99 -1.35 -0.83 2.27
C THR A 99 -1.60 -1.72 1.06
N LEU A 100 -2.25 -2.87 1.26
CA LEU A 100 -2.50 -3.81 0.17
C LEU A 100 -3.60 -3.31 -0.78
N GLU A 101 -4.56 -2.53 -0.30
CA GLU A 101 -5.53 -1.85 -1.15
C GLU A 101 -4.87 -0.77 -2.02
N GLY A 102 -4.03 0.08 -1.41
CA GLY A 102 -3.24 1.07 -2.15
C GLY A 102 -2.33 0.42 -3.20
N LEU A 103 -1.72 -0.72 -2.87
CA LEU A 103 -0.89 -1.48 -3.80
C LEU A 103 -1.74 -2.12 -4.92
N ALA A 104 -2.90 -2.72 -4.59
CA ALA A 104 -3.82 -3.26 -5.59
C ALA A 104 -4.30 -2.19 -6.57
N TYR A 105 -4.47 -0.98 -6.10
CA TYR A 105 -4.95 0.15 -6.91
C TYR A 105 -4.00 0.53 -8.07
N ASN A 106 -2.74 0.09 -8.05
CA ASN A 106 -1.84 0.18 -9.22
C ASN A 106 -2.41 -0.53 -10.46
N LEU A 107 -3.29 -1.51 -10.26
CA LEU A 107 -3.91 -2.32 -11.31
C LEU A 107 -5.42 -2.02 -11.43
N CYS A 108 -5.84 -0.83 -11.02
CA CYS A 108 -7.21 -0.39 -11.16
C CYS A 108 -7.69 -0.53 -12.61
N GLY A 109 -8.90 -1.07 -12.78
CA GLY A 109 -9.55 -1.23 -14.09
C GLY A 109 -9.15 -2.49 -14.87
N ILE A 110 -8.26 -3.36 -14.35
CA ILE A 110 -8.08 -4.67 -14.98
C ILE A 110 -9.20 -5.64 -14.57
N ALA A 111 -9.55 -6.55 -15.48
CA ALA A 111 -10.61 -7.54 -15.26
C ALA A 111 -10.16 -8.77 -14.44
N ASP A 112 -8.93 -8.77 -13.95
CA ASP A 112 -8.36 -9.89 -13.21
C ASP A 112 -8.70 -9.79 -11.71
N VAL A 113 -8.56 -10.91 -11.01
CA VAL A 113 -8.39 -10.90 -9.56
C VAL A 113 -7.01 -10.34 -9.24
N VAL A 114 -6.95 -9.27 -8.47
CA VAL A 114 -5.70 -8.60 -8.08
C VAL A 114 -5.26 -9.11 -6.71
N CYS A 115 -4.06 -9.66 -6.64
CA CYS A 115 -3.51 -10.23 -5.42
C CYS A 115 -2.16 -9.58 -5.08
N PRO A 116 -2.15 -8.43 -4.37
CA PRO A 116 -0.92 -7.86 -3.84
C PRO A 116 -0.33 -8.77 -2.77
N ILE A 117 0.99 -8.96 -2.83
CA ILE A 117 1.75 -9.71 -1.82
C ILE A 117 2.99 -8.93 -1.39
N MET A 118 3.18 -8.82 -0.07
CA MET A 118 4.39 -8.27 0.52
C MET A 118 5.10 -9.35 1.34
N ASP A 119 6.44 -9.39 1.29
CA ASP A 119 7.22 -10.39 2.03
C ASP A 119 7.15 -10.13 3.55
N ALA A 120 6.44 -11.00 4.26
CA ALA A 120 6.33 -10.98 5.72
C ALA A 120 7.40 -11.83 6.42
N ARG A 121 8.41 -12.33 5.66
CA ARG A 121 9.48 -13.21 6.10
C ARG A 121 9.01 -14.63 6.49
N ARG A 122 9.97 -15.56 6.54
CA ARG A 122 9.73 -16.95 7.00
C ARG A 122 8.65 -17.68 6.19
N GLY A 123 8.60 -17.48 4.86
CA GLY A 123 7.61 -18.10 3.97
C GLY A 123 6.19 -17.56 4.10
N GLN A 124 6.00 -16.48 4.84
CA GLN A 124 4.72 -15.80 4.97
C GLN A 124 4.67 -14.54 4.11
N VAL A 125 3.46 -14.18 3.73
CA VAL A 125 3.15 -12.95 3.01
C VAL A 125 2.08 -12.15 3.73
N TYR A 126 2.15 -10.84 3.64
CA TYR A 126 0.96 -10.02 3.75
C TYR A 126 0.28 -10.03 2.39
N ALA A 127 -0.99 -10.39 2.35
CA ALA A 127 -1.76 -10.53 1.12
C ALA A 127 -3.20 -10.05 1.31
N GLY A 128 -3.83 -9.67 0.22
CA GLY A 128 -5.27 -9.43 0.11
C GLY A 128 -5.72 -9.89 -1.26
N ILE A 129 -7.02 -10.05 -1.46
CA ILE A 129 -7.58 -10.46 -2.75
C ILE A 129 -8.67 -9.47 -3.12
N TYR A 130 -8.50 -8.84 -4.27
CA TYR A 130 -9.32 -7.72 -4.71
C TYR A 130 -9.80 -7.91 -6.15
N GLU A 131 -10.83 -7.16 -6.50
CA GLU A 131 -11.27 -6.96 -7.89
C GLU A 131 -11.70 -5.52 -8.09
N PHE A 132 -11.89 -5.12 -9.33
CA PHE A 132 -12.33 -3.79 -9.68
C PHE A 132 -13.60 -3.83 -10.54
N ASP A 133 -14.54 -2.94 -10.21
CA ASP A 133 -15.65 -2.54 -11.10
C ASP A 133 -15.42 -1.09 -11.49
N GLY A 134 -14.91 -0.88 -12.70
CA GLY A 134 -14.36 0.40 -13.11
C GLY A 134 -13.21 0.83 -12.21
N GLN A 135 -13.36 1.96 -11.50
CA GLN A 135 -12.39 2.44 -10.54
C GLN A 135 -12.70 2.01 -9.09
N LYS A 136 -13.84 1.37 -8.85
CA LYS A 136 -14.23 0.94 -7.52
C LYS A 136 -13.53 -0.36 -7.15
N LEU A 137 -12.82 -0.33 -6.02
CA LEU A 137 -12.18 -1.49 -5.44
C LEU A 137 -13.19 -2.31 -4.63
N HIS A 138 -13.23 -3.61 -4.86
CA HIS A 138 -14.00 -4.59 -4.10
C HIS A 138 -13.05 -5.56 -3.40
N ILE A 139 -13.26 -5.74 -2.11
CA ILE A 139 -12.48 -6.66 -1.27
C ILE A 139 -13.12 -8.04 -1.37
N LEU A 140 -12.41 -9.00 -1.98
CA LEU A 140 -12.81 -10.41 -2.02
C LEU A 140 -12.32 -11.17 -0.78
N GLU A 141 -11.11 -10.89 -0.34
CA GLU A 141 -10.53 -11.32 0.94
C GLU A 141 -9.73 -10.14 1.51
N ASP A 142 -10.02 -9.79 2.75
CA ASP A 142 -9.34 -8.69 3.44
C ASP A 142 -7.84 -8.98 3.63
N GLN A 143 -7.08 -7.96 3.97
CA GLN A 143 -5.64 -8.10 4.18
C GLN A 143 -5.34 -9.07 5.34
N MET A 144 -4.40 -9.99 5.09
CA MET A 144 -4.05 -11.09 5.98
C MET A 144 -2.54 -11.32 6.02
N ALA A 145 -2.07 -11.99 7.07
CA ALA A 145 -0.70 -12.49 7.19
C ALA A 145 -0.75 -14.02 7.20
N VAL A 146 -0.39 -14.66 6.08
CA VAL A 146 -0.55 -16.11 5.89
C VAL A 146 0.68 -16.74 5.25
N PRO A 147 0.91 -18.05 5.41
CA PRO A 147 1.84 -18.80 4.58
C PRO A 147 1.47 -18.66 3.10
N ILE A 148 2.48 -18.62 2.22
CA ILE A 148 2.24 -18.49 0.78
C ILE A 148 1.46 -19.69 0.22
N GLU A 149 1.57 -20.87 0.83
CA GLU A 149 0.83 -22.07 0.50
C GLU A 149 -0.68 -21.88 0.75
N GLU A 150 -1.04 -21.31 1.89
CA GLU A 150 -2.43 -21.03 2.24
C GLU A 150 -3.06 -20.04 1.27
N LEU A 151 -2.30 -18.99 0.87
CA LEU A 151 -2.73 -18.04 -0.16
C LEU A 151 -3.00 -18.76 -1.48
N GLY A 152 -2.12 -19.69 -1.89
CA GLY A 152 -2.31 -20.50 -3.07
C GLY A 152 -3.64 -21.27 -3.04
N GLU A 153 -3.98 -21.91 -1.92
CA GLU A 153 -5.25 -22.63 -1.76
C GLU A 153 -6.47 -21.70 -1.86
N LYS A 154 -6.39 -20.50 -1.24
CA LYS A 154 -7.47 -19.49 -1.33
C LYS A 154 -7.72 -19.03 -2.77
N LEU A 155 -6.69 -18.92 -3.59
CA LEU A 155 -6.80 -18.45 -4.97
C LEU A 155 -7.40 -19.50 -5.92
N LYS A 156 -7.29 -20.78 -5.61
CA LYS A 156 -7.81 -21.87 -6.45
C LYS A 156 -9.31 -21.75 -6.74
N LYS A 157 -10.11 -21.17 -5.84
CA LYS A 157 -11.54 -20.97 -6.07
C LYS A 157 -11.79 -20.04 -7.27
N TYR A 158 -11.07 -18.93 -7.37
CA TYR A 158 -11.22 -17.96 -8.46
C TYR A 158 -10.70 -18.51 -9.80
N LEU A 159 -9.59 -19.26 -9.76
CA LEU A 159 -9.01 -19.91 -10.94
C LEU A 159 -9.95 -20.99 -11.50
N LYS A 160 -10.63 -21.76 -10.64
CA LYS A 160 -11.66 -22.74 -11.05
C LYS A 160 -12.90 -22.08 -11.68
N GLU A 161 -13.19 -20.84 -11.34
CA GLU A 161 -14.23 -20.03 -11.97
C GLU A 161 -13.78 -19.46 -13.35
N GLY A 162 -12.59 -19.82 -13.82
CA GLY A 162 -12.01 -19.34 -15.08
C GLY A 162 -11.44 -17.94 -15.01
N ARG A 163 -11.27 -17.38 -13.82
CA ARG A 163 -10.71 -16.05 -13.61
C ARG A 163 -9.18 -16.10 -13.63
N ARG A 164 -8.56 -15.03 -14.09
CA ARG A 164 -7.11 -14.85 -14.02
C ARG A 164 -6.73 -14.13 -12.73
N VAL A 165 -5.57 -14.48 -12.16
CA VAL A 165 -5.01 -13.81 -10.97
C VAL A 165 -3.73 -13.06 -11.35
N THR A 166 -3.68 -11.77 -11.03
CA THR A 166 -2.48 -10.94 -11.23
C THR A 166 -1.85 -10.57 -9.88
N PHE A 167 -0.60 -11.01 -9.71
CA PHE A 167 0.19 -10.71 -8.52
C PHE A 167 1.04 -9.45 -8.70
N LEU A 168 1.21 -8.69 -7.61
CA LEU A 168 2.12 -7.56 -7.52
C LEU A 168 2.68 -7.43 -6.09
N GLY A 169 3.67 -6.57 -5.91
CA GLY A 169 4.29 -6.29 -4.62
C GLY A 169 5.70 -6.86 -4.46
N ASP A 170 6.34 -6.55 -3.36
CA ASP A 170 7.72 -6.96 -3.07
C ASP A 170 7.85 -8.43 -2.66
N GLY A 171 6.74 -9.10 -2.37
CA GLY A 171 6.69 -10.56 -2.21
C GLY A 171 6.83 -11.32 -3.55
N VAL A 172 6.52 -10.67 -4.69
CA VAL A 172 6.60 -11.33 -6.01
C VAL A 172 8.00 -11.86 -6.32
N PRO A 173 9.11 -11.11 -6.22
CA PRO A 173 10.44 -11.64 -6.48
C PRO A 173 10.83 -12.83 -5.60
N VAL A 174 10.30 -12.87 -4.38
CA VAL A 174 10.60 -13.94 -3.41
C VAL A 174 9.83 -15.22 -3.73
N HIS A 175 8.57 -15.10 -4.15
CA HIS A 175 7.65 -16.23 -4.25
C HIS A 175 7.23 -16.60 -5.68
N LYS A 176 7.62 -15.84 -6.69
CA LYS A 176 7.18 -16.00 -8.10
C LYS A 176 7.37 -17.43 -8.62
N THR A 177 8.56 -18.00 -8.45
CA THR A 177 8.87 -19.35 -8.90
C THR A 177 7.97 -20.36 -8.20
N LYS A 178 7.88 -20.29 -6.87
CA LYS A 178 7.03 -21.18 -6.06
C LYS A 178 5.56 -21.08 -6.44
N ILE A 179 5.03 -19.87 -6.62
CA ILE A 179 3.66 -19.65 -7.08
C ILE A 179 3.42 -20.37 -8.41
N LYS A 180 4.32 -20.16 -9.38
CA LYS A 180 4.13 -20.58 -10.76
C LYS A 180 4.37 -22.08 -11.00
N GLU A 181 5.32 -22.66 -10.27
CA GLU A 181 5.80 -24.01 -10.51
C GLU A 181 5.26 -25.03 -9.51
N GLU A 182 4.96 -24.61 -8.28
CA GLU A 182 4.56 -25.52 -7.21
C GLU A 182 3.09 -25.33 -6.77
N LEU A 183 2.66 -24.07 -6.52
CA LEU A 183 1.36 -23.82 -5.91
C LEU A 183 0.22 -23.78 -6.93
N LEU A 184 0.46 -23.13 -8.08
CA LEU A 184 -0.53 -22.88 -9.13
C LEU A 184 0.04 -23.24 -10.52
N PRO A 185 0.57 -24.46 -10.73
CA PRO A 185 1.17 -24.87 -11.99
C PRO A 185 0.12 -24.94 -13.10
N GLY A 186 0.40 -24.27 -14.24
CA GLY A 186 -0.51 -24.28 -15.40
C GLY A 186 -1.73 -23.39 -15.29
N GLU A 187 -1.96 -22.77 -14.13
CA GLU A 187 -3.10 -21.90 -13.88
C GLU A 187 -2.93 -20.52 -14.55
N ALA A 188 -4.05 -19.80 -14.71
CA ALA A 188 -4.10 -18.47 -15.31
C ALA A 188 -3.53 -17.38 -14.37
N VAL A 189 -2.22 -17.42 -14.13
CA VAL A 189 -1.51 -16.52 -13.20
C VAL A 189 -0.59 -15.59 -13.97
N THR A 190 -0.65 -14.30 -13.64
CA THR A 190 0.21 -13.25 -14.20
C THR A 190 0.87 -12.41 -13.12
N PHE A 191 1.83 -11.59 -13.50
CA PHE A 191 2.57 -10.71 -12.59
C PHE A 191 2.63 -9.31 -13.18
N ALA A 192 2.37 -8.31 -12.36
CA ALA A 192 2.42 -6.92 -12.79
C ALA A 192 3.80 -6.53 -13.36
N PRO A 193 3.83 -5.67 -14.38
CA PRO A 193 5.07 -5.13 -14.93
C PRO A 193 5.80 -4.25 -13.90
N ALA A 194 7.09 -4.00 -14.13
CA ALA A 194 7.97 -3.32 -13.18
C ALA A 194 7.46 -1.94 -12.72
N ASN A 195 6.81 -1.20 -13.60
CA ASN A 195 6.26 0.13 -13.30
C ASN A 195 4.98 0.10 -12.43
N MET A 196 4.35 -1.06 -12.25
CA MET A 196 3.12 -1.24 -11.47
C MET A 196 3.29 -2.20 -10.28
N ASN A 197 4.48 -2.78 -10.11
CA ASN A 197 4.73 -3.86 -9.18
C ASN A 197 5.26 -3.39 -7.81
N ARG A 198 5.16 -2.11 -7.47
CA ARG A 198 5.62 -1.57 -6.20
C ARG A 198 4.66 -0.52 -5.68
N GLN A 199 4.81 -0.19 -4.40
CA GLN A 199 4.08 0.88 -3.75
C GLN A 199 4.23 2.20 -4.52
N ARG A 200 3.11 2.92 -4.67
CA ARG A 200 3.03 4.21 -5.33
C ARG A 200 2.10 5.14 -4.56
N ALA A 201 2.61 6.29 -4.18
CA ALA A 201 1.79 7.27 -3.47
C ALA A 201 0.65 7.84 -4.33
N ALA A 202 0.81 7.85 -5.66
CA ALA A 202 -0.29 8.24 -6.55
C ALA A 202 -1.50 7.31 -6.41
N SER A 203 -1.28 5.99 -6.30
CA SER A 203 -2.37 5.02 -6.07
C SER A 203 -3.00 5.17 -4.69
N VAL A 204 -2.18 5.42 -3.65
CA VAL A 204 -2.65 5.74 -2.29
C VAL A 204 -3.51 7.01 -2.29
N GLY A 205 -3.08 8.06 -3.00
CA GLY A 205 -3.81 9.32 -3.09
C GLY A 205 -5.12 9.19 -3.86
N THR A 206 -5.13 8.48 -4.99
CA THR A 206 -6.32 8.29 -5.80
C THR A 206 -7.38 7.47 -5.06
N LEU A 207 -6.98 6.38 -4.39
CA LEU A 207 -7.88 5.64 -3.49
C LEU A 207 -8.30 6.53 -2.31
N GLY A 208 -7.40 7.36 -1.79
CA GLY A 208 -7.66 8.34 -0.74
C GLY A 208 -8.76 9.33 -1.11
N MET A 209 -8.85 9.76 -2.37
CA MET A 209 -9.95 10.62 -2.82
C MET A 209 -11.31 9.92 -2.69
N GLN A 210 -11.38 8.62 -2.98
CA GLN A 210 -12.61 7.85 -2.78
C GLN A 210 -12.96 7.75 -1.29
N TYR A 211 -11.97 7.43 -0.45
CA TYR A 211 -12.15 7.34 1.00
C TYR A 211 -12.57 8.67 1.62
N TYR A 212 -12.02 9.77 1.16
CA TYR A 212 -12.43 11.11 1.60
C TYR A 212 -13.90 11.39 1.25
N LYS A 213 -14.32 11.07 0.02
CA LYS A 213 -15.71 11.22 -0.43
C LYS A 213 -16.68 10.33 0.36
N GLU A 214 -16.20 9.19 0.87
CA GLU A 214 -16.96 8.27 1.73
C GLU A 214 -16.96 8.69 3.22
N GLY A 215 -16.25 9.77 3.58
CA GLY A 215 -16.11 10.22 4.95
C GLY A 215 -15.18 9.39 5.82
N LYS A 216 -14.34 8.53 5.22
CA LYS A 216 -13.31 7.72 5.88
C LYS A 216 -12.07 8.58 6.16
N ILE A 217 -12.22 9.50 7.08
CA ILE A 217 -11.18 10.42 7.55
C ILE A 217 -11.00 10.30 9.05
N GLU A 218 -9.83 10.62 9.52
CA GLU A 218 -9.47 10.62 10.94
C GLU A 218 -8.61 11.84 11.27
N THR A 219 -8.53 12.18 12.54
CA THR A 219 -7.63 13.23 13.00
C THR A 219 -6.19 12.70 13.10
N ALA A 220 -5.22 13.61 13.10
CA ALA A 220 -3.82 13.24 13.36
C ALA A 220 -3.64 12.58 14.75
N MET A 221 -4.52 12.81 15.71
CA MET A 221 -4.46 12.17 17.03
C MET A 221 -4.94 10.72 16.98
N GLU A 222 -5.99 10.43 16.23
CA GLU A 222 -6.62 9.11 16.12
C GLU A 222 -5.82 8.14 15.23
N HIS A 223 -5.10 8.67 14.25
CA HIS A 223 -4.37 7.82 13.30
C HIS A 223 -3.38 6.89 13.99
N GLU A 224 -3.48 5.58 13.70
CA GLU A 224 -2.53 4.55 14.14
C GLU A 224 -2.22 3.59 12.99
N PRO A 225 -0.96 3.13 12.86
CA PRO A 225 -0.62 2.12 11.87
C PRO A 225 -1.19 0.75 12.22
N ASP A 226 -1.63 -0.01 11.19
CA ASP A 226 -2.09 -1.39 11.33
C ASP A 226 -0.94 -2.38 11.33
N TYR A 227 -0.78 -3.08 12.45
CA TYR A 227 0.21 -4.13 12.59
C TYR A 227 -0.45 -5.51 12.57
N LEU A 228 -0.57 -6.14 11.40
CA LEU A 228 -1.08 -7.51 11.30
C LEU A 228 -0.18 -8.55 11.99
N ARG A 229 1.04 -8.18 12.33
CA ARG A 229 1.98 -9.02 13.09
C ARG A 229 2.68 -8.17 14.13
N VAL A 230 2.89 -8.75 15.30
CA VAL A 230 3.74 -8.14 16.34
C VAL A 230 5.17 -7.97 15.82
N SER A 231 5.86 -6.93 16.27
CA SER A 231 7.22 -6.62 15.85
C SER A 231 8.17 -7.79 16.12
N GLN A 232 9.27 -7.87 15.37
CA GLN A 232 10.29 -8.90 15.59
C GLN A 232 10.86 -8.81 17.02
N ALA A 233 11.09 -7.61 17.52
CA ALA A 233 11.60 -7.38 18.87
C ALA A 233 10.63 -7.87 19.98
N GLU A 234 9.32 -7.67 19.79
CA GLU A 234 8.31 -8.18 20.73
C GLU A 234 8.20 -9.70 20.70
N ARG A 235 8.32 -10.32 19.52
CA ARG A 235 8.37 -11.79 19.39
C ARG A 235 9.58 -12.37 20.06
N GLU A 236 10.78 -11.86 19.77
CA GLU A 236 12.04 -12.28 20.40
C GLU A 236 12.00 -12.08 21.92
N ARG A 237 11.38 -11.01 22.40
CA ARG A 237 11.16 -10.79 23.82
C ARG A 237 10.23 -11.85 24.44
N LYS A 238 9.11 -12.18 23.76
CA LYS A 238 8.21 -13.25 24.22
C LYS A 238 8.88 -14.61 24.21
N GLU A 239 9.67 -14.92 23.19
CA GLU A 239 10.46 -16.18 23.12
C GLU A 239 11.49 -16.26 24.26
N ARG A 240 12.18 -15.17 24.59
CA ARG A 240 13.12 -15.11 25.71
C ARG A 240 12.44 -15.24 27.08
N LEU A 241 11.26 -14.65 27.24
CA LEU A 241 10.50 -14.71 28.50
C LEU A 241 9.74 -16.01 28.67
N GLY A 242 9.39 -16.71 27.59
CA GLY A 242 8.72 -18.02 27.61
C GLY A 242 9.69 -19.22 27.79
N ASN A 243 11.00 -18.98 27.76
CA ASN A 243 12.05 -19.98 28.02
C ASN A 243 12.66 -19.89 29.44
N VAL A 244 11.95 -19.29 30.40
CA VAL A 244 12.31 -19.25 31.82
C VAL A 244 11.27 -20.04 32.61
#